data_9c69d7b58ead34d34662522f27e7e6c8
#
_entry.id   9c69d7b58ead34d34662522f27e7e6c8
#
_cell.length_a   1.000
_cell.length_b   1.000
_cell.length_c   1.000
_cell.angle_alpha   90.00
_cell.angle_beta   90.00
_cell.angle_gamma   90.00
#
_symmetry.space_group_name_H-M   'P 1'
#
loop_
_entity.id
_entity.type
_entity.pdbx_description
1 polymer ?
#
loop_
_entity_poly.entity_id
_entity_poly.type
_entity_poly.pdbx_seq_one_letter_code
_entity_poly.pdbx_strand_id
1 'polypeptide(L)'
;MKNLLITIIVASYNSKDYILETLESCINQQYQNIEIIIVDDCSSDNSVELIKQWCKEKKSTSPKIRCILVESERNKGIPANLNNALPFINGDWIKCIGSDDILLPEAISEFVNRLEKCSNLDNIGAVFTYFQTFGYSVNVSTRYPSSWTRTICQMPPSWLKKAAAMIHFNN
;
A
#
# COMPACT_ATOMS: atom_id res chain seq x y z
N MET A 1 0.67 23.63 -6.21
CA MET A 1 0.83 22.16 -6.04
C MET A 1 -0.47 21.62 -5.49
N LYS A 2 -1.06 20.58 -6.11
CA LYS A 2 -2.20 19.88 -5.50
C LYS A 2 -1.67 19.12 -4.27
N ASN A 3 -2.24 19.37 -3.12
CA ASN A 3 -1.92 18.61 -1.90
C ASN A 3 -2.66 17.26 -1.98
N LEU A 4 -2.08 16.30 -2.75
CA LEU A 4 -2.69 15.01 -3.01
C LEU A 4 -2.80 14.20 -1.72
N LEU A 5 -3.97 13.67 -1.41
CA LEU A 5 -4.15 12.70 -0.33
C LEU A 5 -3.78 11.30 -0.84
N ILE A 6 -2.89 10.63 -0.14
CA ILE A 6 -2.48 9.26 -0.49
C ILE A 6 -3.06 8.28 0.52
N THR A 7 -3.87 7.33 0.05
CA THR A 7 -4.32 6.20 0.87
C THR A 7 -3.28 5.09 0.83
N ILE A 8 -2.72 4.73 1.98
CA ILE A 8 -1.88 3.55 2.14
C ILE A 8 -2.77 2.42 2.63
N ILE A 9 -2.90 1.34 1.84
CA ILE A 9 -3.65 0.14 2.23
C ILE A 9 -2.64 -0.93 2.65
N VAL A 10 -2.74 -1.38 3.89
CA VAL A 10 -1.92 -2.47 4.45
C VAL A 10 -2.76 -3.73 4.49
N ALA A 11 -2.38 -4.76 3.70
CA ALA A 11 -3.04 -6.06 3.70
C ALA A 11 -2.41 -6.96 4.76
N SER A 12 -3.20 -7.37 5.75
CA SER A 12 -2.77 -8.17 6.91
C SER A 12 -3.43 -9.55 6.91
N TYR A 13 -2.63 -10.56 7.22
CA TYR A 13 -3.06 -11.90 7.58
C TYR A 13 -1.96 -12.63 8.35
N ASN A 14 -2.21 -12.98 9.63
CA ASN A 14 -1.27 -13.68 10.52
C ASN A 14 0.14 -13.06 10.52
N SER A 15 0.24 -11.78 10.77
CA SER A 15 1.45 -10.98 10.63
C SER A 15 1.95 -10.36 11.94
N LYS A 16 1.61 -10.95 13.10
CA LYS A 16 1.95 -10.41 14.44
C LYS A 16 3.42 -10.03 14.63
N ASP A 17 4.33 -10.74 13.95
CA ASP A 17 5.77 -10.54 14.09
C ASP A 17 6.30 -9.35 13.27
N TYR A 18 5.53 -8.84 12.28
CA TYR A 18 5.98 -7.83 11.31
C TYR A 18 5.09 -6.60 11.26
N ILE A 19 3.79 -6.74 11.53
CA ILE A 19 2.77 -5.71 11.28
C ILE A 19 3.11 -4.35 11.90
N LEU A 20 3.66 -4.31 13.11
CA LEU A 20 3.99 -3.05 13.77
C LEU A 20 5.11 -2.30 13.05
N GLU A 21 6.13 -3.00 12.55
CA GLU A 21 7.21 -2.41 11.78
C GLU A 21 6.69 -1.83 10.45
N THR A 22 5.83 -2.57 9.76
CA THR A 22 5.14 -2.10 8.56
C THR A 22 4.35 -0.82 8.84
N LEU A 23 3.50 -0.81 9.89
CA LEU A 23 2.67 0.34 10.23
C LEU A 23 3.49 1.56 10.64
N GLU A 24 4.58 1.37 11.37
CA GLU A 24 5.53 2.46 11.70
C GLU A 24 6.18 3.01 10.43
N SER A 25 6.54 2.18 9.46
CA SER A 25 7.08 2.65 8.19
C SER A 25 6.08 3.46 7.38
N CYS A 26 4.79 3.11 7.45
CA CYS A 26 3.72 3.84 6.79
C CYS A 26 3.45 5.22 7.41
N ILE A 27 3.44 5.33 8.75
CA ILE A 27 3.11 6.59 9.41
C ILE A 27 4.28 7.57 9.42
N ASN A 28 5.52 7.07 9.39
CA ASN A 28 6.75 7.86 9.41
C ASN A 28 7.22 8.32 8.01
N GLN A 29 6.32 8.37 7.03
CA GLN A 29 6.65 8.93 5.72
C GLN A 29 6.97 10.42 5.80
N GLN A 30 7.91 10.92 4.99
CA GLN A 30 8.21 12.35 4.89
C GLN A 30 7.02 13.15 4.37
N TYR A 31 6.22 12.56 3.48
CA TYR A 31 4.96 13.15 2.99
C TYR A 31 3.83 12.81 3.95
N GLN A 32 3.24 13.82 4.59
CA GLN A 32 2.30 13.66 5.71
C GLN A 32 0.82 13.73 5.32
N ASN A 33 0.48 14.10 4.07
CA ASN A 33 -0.92 14.09 3.63
C ASN A 33 -1.34 12.68 3.19
N ILE A 34 -1.40 11.79 4.17
CA ILE A 34 -1.71 10.37 4.01
C ILE A 34 -2.87 9.95 4.92
N GLU A 35 -3.53 8.87 4.55
CA GLU A 35 -4.37 8.07 5.43
C GLU A 35 -3.94 6.59 5.34
N ILE A 36 -4.16 5.84 6.40
CA ILE A 36 -3.78 4.43 6.50
C ILE A 36 -5.04 3.60 6.72
N ILE A 37 -5.28 2.63 5.82
CA ILE A 37 -6.36 1.66 5.94
C ILE A 37 -5.71 0.29 6.08
N ILE A 38 -5.93 -0.38 7.20
CA ILE A 38 -5.46 -1.73 7.45
C ILE A 38 -6.63 -2.67 7.19
N VAL A 39 -6.44 -3.66 6.33
CA VAL A 39 -7.45 -4.69 6.03
C VAL A 39 -6.93 -6.03 6.52
N ASP A 40 -7.61 -6.63 7.48
CA ASP A 40 -7.22 -7.92 8.06
C ASP A 40 -8.13 -9.03 7.53
N ASP A 41 -7.52 -10.10 6.98
CA ASP A 41 -8.23 -11.21 6.36
C ASP A 41 -8.54 -12.35 7.34
N CYS A 42 -9.11 -12.00 8.50
CA CYS A 42 -9.47 -12.94 9.56
C CYS A 42 -8.23 -13.62 10.16
N SER A 43 -7.28 -12.84 10.65
CA SER A 43 -6.11 -13.36 11.35
C SER A 43 -6.51 -14.17 12.59
N SER A 44 -5.83 -15.29 12.81
CA SER A 44 -5.99 -16.16 13.97
C SER A 44 -4.91 -15.98 15.03
N ASP A 45 -3.90 -15.16 14.74
CA ASP A 45 -2.85 -14.77 15.68
C ASP A 45 -3.18 -13.43 16.37
N ASN A 46 -2.23 -12.84 17.06
CA ASN A 46 -2.42 -11.58 17.78
C ASN A 46 -2.33 -10.31 16.90
N SER A 47 -2.37 -10.43 15.58
CA SER A 47 -2.21 -9.29 14.66
C SER A 47 -3.27 -8.21 14.86
N VAL A 48 -4.54 -8.61 14.98
CA VAL A 48 -5.68 -7.68 15.11
C VAL A 48 -5.57 -6.86 16.40
N GLU A 49 -5.21 -7.48 17.51
CA GLU A 49 -5.04 -6.82 18.81
C GLU A 49 -3.90 -5.80 18.75
N LEU A 50 -2.76 -6.16 18.14
CA LEU A 50 -1.63 -5.27 17.96
C LEU A 50 -2.00 -4.06 17.09
N ILE A 51 -2.73 -4.27 16.00
CA ILE A 51 -3.21 -3.19 15.11
C ILE A 51 -4.16 -2.26 15.88
N LYS A 52 -5.13 -2.81 16.65
CA LYS A 52 -6.07 -2.02 17.43
C LYS A 52 -5.36 -1.14 18.46
N GLN A 53 -4.39 -1.71 19.17
CA GLN A 53 -3.59 -0.96 20.14
C GLN A 53 -2.79 0.15 19.43
N TRP A 54 -2.11 -0.17 18.34
CA TRP A 54 -1.35 0.79 17.54
C TRP A 54 -2.23 1.94 17.03
N CYS A 55 -3.40 1.65 16.43
CA CYS A 55 -4.33 2.67 15.98
C CYS A 55 -4.78 3.61 17.11
N LYS A 56 -5.02 3.06 18.31
CA LYS A 56 -5.39 3.85 19.49
C LYS A 56 -4.26 4.81 19.91
N GLU A 57 -3.03 4.34 19.94
CA GLU A 57 -1.85 5.15 20.26
C GLU A 57 -1.62 6.27 19.24
N LYS A 58 -1.70 5.95 17.94
CA LYS A 58 -1.49 6.93 16.87
C LYS A 58 -2.59 7.99 16.80
N LYS A 59 -3.80 7.68 17.19
CA LYS A 59 -4.88 8.66 17.33
C LYS A 59 -4.52 9.80 18.29
N SER A 60 -3.69 9.53 19.27
CA SER A 60 -3.22 10.54 20.23
C SER A 60 -1.93 11.24 19.78
N THR A 61 -0.98 10.50 19.18
CA THR A 61 0.35 11.00 18.83
C THR A 61 0.43 11.60 17.43
N SER A 62 -0.43 11.14 16.51
CA SER A 62 -0.47 11.58 15.12
C SER A 62 -1.92 11.86 14.67
N PRO A 63 -2.65 12.76 15.34
CA PRO A 63 -4.11 12.93 15.16
C PRO A 63 -4.51 13.42 13.77
N LYS A 64 -3.57 13.92 12.98
CA LYS A 64 -3.81 14.39 11.60
C LYS A 64 -3.90 13.24 10.59
N ILE A 65 -3.32 12.08 10.91
CA ILE A 65 -3.33 10.93 10.03
C ILE A 65 -4.49 10.01 10.43
N ARG A 66 -5.42 9.82 9.51
CA ARG A 66 -6.53 8.89 9.70
C ARG A 66 -6.03 7.45 9.60
N CYS A 67 -6.25 6.67 10.65
CA CYS A 67 -5.94 5.24 10.67
C CYS A 67 -7.20 4.45 10.98
N ILE A 68 -7.55 3.47 10.17
CA ILE A 68 -8.68 2.56 10.39
C ILE A 68 -8.28 1.11 10.16
N LEU A 69 -8.90 0.21 10.92
CA LEU A 69 -8.84 -1.23 10.72
C LEU A 69 -10.18 -1.72 10.20
N VAL A 70 -10.14 -2.56 9.17
CA VAL A 70 -11.28 -3.27 8.60
C VAL A 70 -11.01 -4.77 8.74
N GLU A 71 -11.83 -5.45 9.51
CA GLU A 71 -11.69 -6.88 9.82
C GLU A 71 -12.64 -7.71 8.94
N SER A 72 -12.13 -8.78 8.34
CA SER A 72 -12.94 -9.76 7.59
C SER A 72 -13.48 -10.83 8.53
N GLU A 73 -14.73 -11.28 8.32
CA GLU A 73 -15.33 -12.38 9.09
C GLU A 73 -14.73 -13.76 8.76
N ARG A 74 -14.07 -13.87 7.61
CA ARG A 74 -13.40 -15.10 7.14
C ARG A 74 -12.26 -14.73 6.19
N ASN A 75 -11.28 -15.60 6.09
CA ASN A 75 -10.22 -15.46 5.08
C ASN A 75 -10.80 -15.64 3.66
N LYS A 76 -10.60 -14.64 2.81
CA LYS A 76 -11.06 -14.58 1.41
C LYS A 76 -9.91 -14.38 0.43
N GLY A 77 -8.67 -14.29 0.93
CA GLY A 77 -7.47 -14.02 0.15
C GLY A 77 -7.25 -12.54 -0.16
N ILE A 78 -6.04 -12.24 -0.61
CA ILE A 78 -5.51 -10.87 -0.79
C ILE A 78 -6.45 -9.97 -1.62
N PRO A 79 -6.99 -10.40 -2.80
CA PRO A 79 -7.80 -9.50 -3.61
C PRO A 79 -9.10 -9.08 -2.92
N ALA A 80 -9.79 -10.04 -2.30
CA ALA A 80 -11.04 -9.75 -1.61
C ALA A 80 -10.79 -8.90 -0.36
N ASN A 81 -9.68 -9.16 0.35
CA ASN A 81 -9.27 -8.37 1.49
C ASN A 81 -8.98 -6.90 1.10
N LEU A 82 -8.20 -6.67 0.04
CA LEU A 82 -7.95 -5.32 -0.48
C LEU A 82 -9.24 -4.60 -0.90
N ASN A 83 -10.21 -5.32 -1.49
CA ASN A 83 -11.50 -4.74 -1.87
C ASN A 83 -12.32 -4.26 -0.67
N ASN A 84 -12.11 -4.81 0.52
CA ASN A 84 -12.75 -4.33 1.75
C ASN A 84 -12.31 -2.90 2.12
N ALA A 85 -11.16 -2.44 1.63
CA ALA A 85 -10.70 -1.06 1.85
C ALA A 85 -11.50 -0.03 1.02
N LEU A 86 -12.04 -0.42 -0.14
CA LEU A 86 -12.60 0.52 -1.14
C LEU A 86 -13.63 1.51 -0.58
N PRO A 87 -14.59 1.10 0.29
CA PRO A 87 -15.57 2.05 0.85
C PRO A 87 -14.98 3.12 1.77
N PHE A 88 -13.75 2.95 2.21
CA PHE A 88 -13.10 3.80 3.21
C PHE A 88 -12.04 4.73 2.63
N ILE A 89 -11.72 4.59 1.34
CA ILE A 89 -10.70 5.37 0.64
C ILE A 89 -11.19 6.79 0.40
N ASN A 90 -10.40 7.78 0.84
CA ASN A 90 -10.62 9.19 0.51
C ASN A 90 -9.48 9.77 -0.34
N GLY A 91 -8.38 9.04 -0.49
CA GLY A 91 -7.19 9.49 -1.21
C GLY A 91 -7.38 9.63 -2.72
N ASP A 92 -6.66 10.57 -3.31
CA ASP A 92 -6.56 10.73 -4.76
C ASP A 92 -5.80 9.57 -5.41
N TRP A 93 -4.90 8.94 -4.65
CA TRP A 93 -4.07 7.82 -5.07
C TRP A 93 -3.97 6.76 -3.98
N ILE A 94 -3.73 5.51 -4.41
CA ILE A 94 -3.64 4.36 -3.51
C ILE A 94 -2.23 3.75 -3.62
N LYS A 95 -1.63 3.48 -2.45
CA LYS A 95 -0.45 2.62 -2.30
C LYS A 95 -0.84 1.38 -1.52
N CYS A 96 -0.79 0.20 -2.16
CA CYS A 96 -0.95 -1.08 -1.46
C CYS A 96 0.42 -1.60 -0.98
N ILE A 97 0.43 -2.23 0.20
CA ILE A 97 1.61 -2.84 0.82
C ILE A 97 1.18 -4.09 1.63
N GLY A 98 2.02 -5.11 1.66
CA GLY A 98 1.85 -6.26 2.55
C GLY A 98 2.20 -5.91 4.00
N SER A 99 1.71 -6.68 4.95
CA SER A 99 1.96 -6.49 6.39
C SER A 99 3.36 -6.93 6.86
N ASP A 100 4.18 -7.41 5.95
CA ASP A 100 5.58 -7.82 6.11
C ASP A 100 6.55 -7.00 5.24
N ASP A 101 6.04 -5.93 4.61
CA ASP A 101 6.82 -5.01 3.79
C ASP A 101 7.13 -3.70 4.55
N ILE A 102 8.15 -2.97 4.10
CA ILE A 102 8.58 -1.69 4.66
C ILE A 102 8.61 -0.61 3.58
N LEU A 103 8.00 0.54 3.84
CA LEU A 103 8.16 1.75 3.04
C LEU A 103 9.37 2.54 3.52
N LEU A 104 10.29 2.87 2.60
CA LEU A 104 11.34 3.83 2.90
C LEU A 104 10.73 5.20 3.23
N PRO A 105 11.35 6.01 4.10
CA PRO A 105 10.77 7.28 4.56
C PRO A 105 10.39 8.26 3.44
N GLU A 106 11.09 8.21 2.32
CA GLU A 106 10.88 9.06 1.13
C GLU A 106 9.92 8.47 0.10
N ALA A 107 9.43 7.23 0.29
CA ALA A 107 8.70 6.51 -0.75
C ALA A 107 7.47 7.26 -1.26
N ILE A 108 6.64 7.82 -0.37
CA ILE A 108 5.44 8.56 -0.77
C ILE A 108 5.80 9.94 -1.34
N SER A 109 6.81 10.62 -0.81
CA SER A 109 7.25 11.91 -1.37
C SER A 109 7.82 11.76 -2.78
N GLU A 110 8.60 10.71 -3.06
CA GLU A 110 9.08 10.42 -4.41
C GLU A 110 7.94 10.08 -5.39
N PHE A 111 6.94 9.33 -4.91
CA PHE A 111 5.72 9.05 -5.67
C PHE A 111 4.97 10.33 -6.03
N VAL A 112 4.73 11.22 -5.08
CA VAL A 112 4.05 12.51 -5.29
C VAL A 112 4.88 13.41 -6.21
N ASN A 113 6.20 13.53 -5.98
CA ASN A 113 7.12 14.28 -6.83
C ASN A 113 7.08 13.79 -8.30
N ARG A 114 6.90 12.49 -8.50
CA ARG A 114 6.77 11.93 -9.85
C ARG A 114 5.46 12.32 -10.50
N LEU A 115 4.36 12.28 -9.76
CA LEU A 115 3.05 12.71 -10.25
C LEU A 115 3.05 14.19 -10.62
N GLU A 116 3.64 15.05 -9.80
CA GLU A 116 3.71 16.50 -10.05
C GLU A 116 4.47 16.86 -11.33
N LYS A 117 5.42 16.03 -11.75
CA LYS A 117 6.16 16.21 -13.02
C LYS A 117 5.37 15.78 -14.25
N CYS A 118 4.19 15.19 -14.08
CA CYS A 118 3.35 14.76 -15.17
C CYS A 118 2.42 15.88 -15.61
N SER A 119 2.41 16.20 -16.89
CA SER A 119 1.59 17.29 -17.46
C SER A 119 0.09 16.98 -17.45
N ASN A 120 -0.29 15.70 -17.40
CA ASN A 120 -1.69 15.28 -17.40
C ASN A 120 -1.86 14.02 -16.54
N LEU A 121 -2.39 14.19 -15.33
CA LEU A 121 -2.63 13.08 -14.37
C LEU A 121 -3.79 12.18 -14.82
N ASP A 122 -4.76 12.69 -15.58
CA ASP A 122 -5.94 11.92 -16.02
C ASP A 122 -5.55 10.75 -16.97
N ASN A 123 -4.37 10.84 -17.57
CA ASN A 123 -3.83 9.80 -18.45
C ASN A 123 -2.96 8.77 -17.71
N ILE A 124 -2.76 8.92 -16.38
CA ILE A 124 -1.92 8.02 -15.59
C ILE A 124 -2.82 7.09 -14.80
N GLY A 125 -2.80 5.81 -15.13
CA GLY A 125 -3.54 4.78 -14.39
C GLY A 125 -2.76 4.18 -13.22
N ALA A 126 -1.41 4.16 -13.31
CA ALA A 126 -0.55 3.59 -12.27
C ALA A 126 0.86 4.17 -12.32
N VAL A 127 1.52 4.21 -11.17
CA VAL A 127 2.94 4.55 -11.02
C VAL A 127 3.62 3.40 -10.28
N PHE A 128 4.76 2.96 -10.79
CA PHE A 128 5.53 1.86 -10.20
C PHE A 128 6.85 2.39 -9.64
N THR A 129 7.22 1.89 -8.47
CA THR A 129 8.51 2.16 -7.83
C THR A 129 9.39 0.92 -7.85
N TYR A 130 10.68 1.09 -7.71
CA TYR A 130 11.58 -0.03 -7.42
C TYR A 130 11.33 -0.52 -5.99
N PHE A 131 11.51 -1.82 -5.78
CA PHE A 131 11.56 -2.41 -4.46
C PHE A 131 12.77 -3.35 -4.37
N GLN A 132 13.18 -3.61 -3.15
CA GLN A 132 14.30 -4.49 -2.83
C GLN A 132 13.82 -5.53 -1.83
N THR A 133 14.14 -6.79 -2.08
CA THR A 133 13.86 -7.88 -1.15
C THR A 133 14.88 -7.87 -0.02
N PHE A 134 14.45 -8.22 1.20
CA PHE A 134 15.30 -8.38 2.38
C PHE A 134 14.87 -9.62 3.18
N GLY A 135 15.71 -10.09 4.11
CA GLY A 135 15.43 -11.26 4.96
C GLY A 135 16.51 -12.34 4.86
N TYR A 136 16.34 -13.42 5.63
CA TYR A 136 17.36 -14.43 5.87
C TYR A 136 17.79 -15.27 4.65
N SER A 137 17.01 -15.28 3.59
CA SER A 137 17.26 -16.15 2.42
C SER A 137 17.34 -15.38 1.10
N VAL A 138 17.50 -14.05 1.16
CA VAL A 138 17.38 -13.22 -0.04
C VAL A 138 18.72 -12.64 -0.45
N ASN A 139 19.04 -12.79 -1.75
CA ASN A 139 20.19 -12.09 -2.34
C ASN A 139 19.80 -10.61 -2.57
N VAL A 140 20.30 -9.73 -1.70
CA VAL A 140 19.96 -8.30 -1.60
C VAL A 140 20.25 -7.49 -2.88
N SER A 141 20.89 -8.08 -3.89
CA SER A 141 21.26 -7.40 -5.14
C SER A 141 20.14 -7.29 -6.18
N THR A 142 19.00 -7.94 -5.96
CA THR A 142 17.93 -8.00 -6.95
C THR A 142 16.99 -6.81 -6.83
N ARG A 143 17.02 -5.89 -7.81
CA ARG A 143 16.06 -4.79 -7.93
C ARG A 143 14.90 -5.18 -8.84
N TYR A 144 13.69 -4.85 -8.41
CA TYR A 144 12.48 -4.99 -9.21
C TYR A 144 11.92 -3.60 -9.55
N PRO A 145 11.22 -3.39 -10.66
CA PRO A 145 10.75 -4.39 -11.62
C PRO A 145 11.84 -4.93 -12.55
N SER A 146 11.64 -6.16 -13.00
CA SER A 146 12.43 -6.77 -14.05
C SER A 146 12.32 -5.99 -15.37
N SER A 147 13.14 -6.30 -16.37
CA SER A 147 13.04 -5.70 -17.70
C SER A 147 11.65 -5.84 -18.32
N TRP A 148 11.00 -6.99 -18.12
CA TRP A 148 9.65 -7.26 -18.62
C TRP A 148 8.60 -6.35 -17.96
N THR A 149 8.64 -6.18 -16.65
CA THR A 149 7.75 -5.27 -15.91
C THR A 149 7.94 -3.81 -16.37
N ARG A 150 9.17 -3.37 -16.66
CA ARG A 150 9.45 -2.04 -17.24
C ARG A 150 8.79 -1.86 -18.59
N THR A 151 8.79 -2.90 -19.43
CA THR A 151 8.12 -2.88 -20.75
C THR A 151 6.61 -2.68 -20.60
N ILE A 152 5.96 -3.38 -19.63
CA ILE A 152 4.53 -3.18 -19.35
C ILE A 152 4.24 -1.74 -18.90
N CYS A 153 5.07 -1.16 -18.05
CA CYS A 153 4.91 0.22 -17.57
C CYS A 153 5.05 1.28 -18.68
N GLN A 154 5.66 0.93 -19.81
CA GLN A 154 5.80 1.80 -20.99
C GLN A 154 4.67 1.61 -22.03
N MET A 155 3.75 0.69 -21.80
CA MET A 155 2.63 0.44 -22.71
C MET A 155 1.60 1.59 -22.65
N PRO A 156 0.89 1.84 -23.77
CA PRO A 156 -0.18 2.84 -23.81
C PRO A 156 -1.27 2.57 -22.75
N PRO A 157 -1.98 3.61 -22.26
CA PRO A 157 -3.01 3.47 -21.21
C PRO A 157 -4.11 2.45 -21.53
N SER A 158 -4.42 2.24 -22.83
CA SER A 158 -5.35 1.20 -23.29
C SER A 158 -4.91 -0.23 -22.96
N TRP A 159 -3.61 -0.49 -22.95
CA TRP A 159 -3.02 -1.77 -22.56
C TRP A 159 -2.94 -1.94 -21.05
N LEU A 160 -2.68 -0.85 -20.31
CA LEU A 160 -2.72 -0.85 -18.82
C LEU A 160 -4.12 -1.18 -18.32
N LYS A 161 -5.18 -0.68 -18.96
CA LYS A 161 -6.57 -1.06 -18.67
C LYS A 161 -6.82 -2.57 -18.92
N LYS A 162 -6.23 -3.15 -19.95
CA LYS A 162 -6.31 -4.60 -20.23
C LYS A 162 -5.47 -5.42 -19.27
N ALA A 163 -4.28 -4.95 -18.90
CA ALA A 163 -3.45 -5.61 -17.89
C ALA A 163 -4.10 -5.56 -16.50
N ALA A 164 -4.70 -4.43 -16.11
CA ALA A 164 -5.50 -4.32 -14.89
C ALA A 164 -6.73 -5.23 -14.93
N ALA A 165 -7.36 -5.43 -16.10
CA ALA A 165 -8.45 -6.39 -16.28
C ALA A 165 -7.99 -7.85 -16.24
N MET A 166 -6.72 -8.15 -16.57
CA MET A 166 -6.13 -9.49 -16.42
C MET A 166 -5.68 -9.78 -14.97
N ILE A 167 -5.45 -8.74 -14.16
CA ILE A 167 -5.26 -8.83 -12.71
C ILE A 167 -6.64 -8.93 -12.00
N HIS A 168 -7.73 -8.68 -12.73
CA HIS A 168 -9.09 -8.95 -12.27
C HIS A 168 -9.31 -10.46 -12.34
N PHE A 169 -9.05 -11.06 -11.24
CA PHE A 169 -9.09 -12.46 -10.88
C PHE A 169 -10.34 -13.14 -11.40
N ASN A 170 -10.13 -14.27 -12.10
CA ASN A 170 -11.16 -15.28 -12.27
C ASN A 170 -11.70 -15.66 -10.88
N ASN A 171 -12.97 -15.32 -10.64
CA ASN A 171 -13.80 -15.96 -9.62
C ASN A 171 -14.06 -17.41 -10.01
#